data_8e2772a582796054673c4ab8d1578770
#
_entry.id   8e2772a582796054673c4ab8d1578770
#
_cell.length_a   1.000
_cell.length_b   1.000
_cell.length_c   1.000
_cell.angle_alpha   90.00
_cell.angle_beta   90.00
_cell.angle_gamma   90.00
#
_symmetry.space_group_name_H-M   'P 1'
#
loop_
_entity.id
_entity.type
_entity.pdbx_description
1 polymer ?
#
loop_
_entity_poly.entity_id
_entity_poly.type
_entity_poly.pdbx_seq_one_letter_code
_entity_poly.pdbx_strand_id
1 'polypeptide(L)'
;VLGVARDLGALANHPVQEPAFAPVAVTSDAVLPVRIEEPALCGRFAGRVIRGVNASASTPDWMKQRLARAGQRPISALVDISNYVLLELGRPTHIFDLARLKGGLHVRWGRAGEKLALLNDQTVTVEPDAQGLPVGVVCDDDGPVSLAGIMGGQGSAVDVEKTTDVYLEAAFWWPSAIMGRP
;
A
#
# COMPACT_ATOMS: atom_id res chain seq x y z
N VAL A 1 -14.29 -1.74 -8.70
CA VAL A 1 -15.67 -2.24 -8.91
C VAL A 1 -16.68 -1.13 -8.62
N LEU A 2 -16.58 -0.41 -7.50
CA LEU A 2 -17.53 0.64 -7.12
C LEU A 2 -17.68 1.74 -8.20
N GLY A 3 -16.58 2.17 -8.84
CA GLY A 3 -16.63 3.16 -9.93
C GLY A 3 -17.48 2.66 -11.10
N VAL A 4 -17.24 1.42 -11.55
CA VAL A 4 -18.04 0.80 -12.63
C VAL A 4 -19.51 0.67 -12.23
N ALA A 5 -19.81 0.32 -10.97
CA ALA A 5 -21.17 0.26 -10.50
C ALA A 5 -21.88 1.62 -10.56
N ARG A 6 -21.19 2.72 -10.22
CA ARG A 6 -21.72 4.09 -10.33
C ARG A 6 -22.03 4.47 -11.79
N ASP A 7 -21.13 4.15 -12.72
CA ASP A 7 -21.34 4.42 -14.14
C ASP A 7 -22.53 3.62 -14.69
N LEU A 8 -22.62 2.33 -14.37
CA LEU A 8 -23.76 1.50 -14.75
C LEU A 8 -25.07 1.98 -14.11
N GLY A 9 -25.04 2.40 -12.85
CA GLY A 9 -26.20 2.96 -12.16
C GLY A 9 -26.70 4.23 -12.84
N ALA A 10 -25.79 5.11 -13.24
CA ALA A 10 -26.13 6.33 -13.99
C ALA A 10 -26.75 6.00 -15.36
N LEU A 11 -26.13 5.07 -16.12
CA LEU A 11 -26.65 4.64 -17.42
C LEU A 11 -27.99 3.95 -17.34
N ALA A 12 -28.21 3.14 -16.33
CA ALA A 12 -29.46 2.39 -16.13
C ALA A 12 -30.54 3.21 -15.38
N ASN A 13 -30.22 4.43 -14.98
CA ASN A 13 -31.07 5.26 -14.09
C ASN A 13 -31.52 4.47 -12.83
N HIS A 14 -30.59 3.74 -12.22
CA HIS A 14 -30.83 2.91 -11.06
C HIS A 14 -29.89 3.29 -9.92
N PRO A 15 -30.37 3.47 -8.68
CA PRO A 15 -29.51 3.83 -7.56
C PRO A 15 -28.51 2.70 -7.24
N VAL A 16 -27.27 3.09 -6.97
CA VAL A 16 -26.22 2.18 -6.51
C VAL A 16 -26.24 2.14 -4.99
N GLN A 17 -26.31 0.95 -4.43
CA GLN A 17 -26.13 0.75 -3.00
C GLN A 17 -24.62 0.74 -2.69
N GLU A 18 -24.14 1.81 -2.09
CA GLU A 18 -22.76 1.85 -1.62
C GLU A 18 -22.59 1.02 -0.33
N PRO A 19 -21.48 0.27 -0.20
CA PRO A 19 -21.24 -0.45 1.03
C PRO A 19 -21.10 0.51 2.22
N ALA A 20 -21.80 0.22 3.29
CA ALA A 20 -21.65 0.95 4.55
C ALA A 20 -20.49 0.36 5.36
N PHE A 21 -19.57 1.22 5.77
CA PHE A 21 -18.45 0.83 6.61
C PHE A 21 -18.63 1.42 8.01
N ALA A 22 -18.83 0.55 8.99
CA ALA A 22 -18.81 0.98 10.39
C ALA A 22 -17.37 1.35 10.79
N PRO A 23 -17.17 2.43 11.55
CA PRO A 23 -15.86 2.74 12.12
C PRO A 23 -15.34 1.58 12.98
N VAL A 24 -14.09 1.19 12.74
CA VAL A 24 -13.43 0.19 13.59
C VAL A 24 -12.97 0.87 14.87
N ALA A 25 -13.33 0.31 16.03
CA ALA A 25 -12.91 0.83 17.33
C ALA A 25 -11.37 0.85 17.43
N VAL A 26 -10.85 1.94 17.98
CA VAL A 26 -9.42 2.04 18.31
C VAL A 26 -9.20 1.30 19.63
N THR A 27 -8.37 0.26 19.59
CA THR A 27 -8.05 -0.58 20.76
C THR A 27 -6.58 -0.46 21.21
N SER A 28 -5.79 0.35 20.51
CA SER A 28 -4.38 0.58 20.79
C SER A 28 -4.04 2.05 20.52
N ASP A 29 -3.20 2.63 21.34
CA ASP A 29 -2.62 3.96 21.17
C ASP A 29 -1.27 3.95 20.42
N ALA A 30 -0.86 2.77 19.92
CA ALA A 30 0.40 2.64 19.18
C ALA A 30 0.39 3.48 17.91
N VAL A 31 1.40 4.31 17.76
CA VAL A 31 1.60 5.18 16.61
C VAL A 31 2.99 4.94 16.03
N LEU A 32 3.08 4.79 14.72
CA LEU A 32 4.33 4.89 13.98
C LEU A 32 4.43 6.32 13.44
N PRO A 33 5.45 7.11 13.82
CA PRO A 33 5.62 8.46 13.29
C PRO A 33 5.78 8.45 11.77
N VAL A 34 5.13 9.39 11.10
CA VAL A 34 5.27 9.58 9.65
C VAL A 34 5.55 11.05 9.37
N ARG A 35 6.58 11.30 8.57
CA ARG A 35 6.96 12.63 8.13
C ARG A 35 6.91 12.71 6.60
N ILE A 36 6.08 13.59 6.07
CA ILE A 36 6.09 13.96 4.66
C ILE A 36 7.11 15.09 4.50
N GLU A 37 8.28 14.77 3.97
CA GLU A 37 9.33 15.76 3.70
C GLU A 37 9.06 16.46 2.37
N GLU A 38 8.35 15.79 1.47
CA GLU A 38 8.06 16.29 0.12
C GLU A 38 6.55 16.33 -0.17
N PRO A 39 5.88 17.45 0.13
CA PRO A 39 4.44 17.62 -0.15
C PRO A 39 4.09 17.56 -1.64
N ALA A 40 5.05 17.86 -2.53
CA ALA A 40 4.86 17.76 -3.98
C ALA A 40 4.84 16.30 -4.48
N LEU A 41 5.32 15.35 -3.66
CA LEU A 41 5.23 13.92 -3.91
C LEU A 41 3.96 13.33 -3.30
N CYS A 42 3.73 13.61 -2.02
CA CYS A 42 2.66 13.01 -1.22
C CYS A 42 1.79 14.08 -0.58
N GLY A 43 0.54 14.18 -1.02
CA GLY A 43 -0.42 15.13 -0.47
C GLY A 43 -1.04 14.70 0.87
N ARG A 44 -1.08 13.39 1.15
CA ARG A 44 -1.56 12.82 2.40
C ARG A 44 -1.01 11.42 2.61
N PHE A 45 -0.58 11.13 3.83
CA PHE A 45 -0.21 9.80 4.27
C PHE A 45 -1.00 9.45 5.51
N ALA A 46 -1.76 8.37 5.47
CA ALA A 46 -2.50 7.84 6.60
C ALA A 46 -2.00 6.44 6.90
N GLY A 47 -1.85 6.12 8.17
CA GLY A 47 -1.43 4.80 8.58
C GLY A 47 -2.03 4.37 9.90
N ARG A 48 -2.02 3.06 10.12
CA ARG A 48 -2.52 2.46 11.34
C ARG A 48 -1.64 1.28 11.74
N VAL A 49 -1.26 1.25 13.00
CA VAL A 49 -0.67 0.06 13.62
C VAL A 49 -1.80 -0.92 13.95
N ILE A 50 -1.63 -2.18 13.54
CA ILE A 50 -2.55 -3.27 13.87
C ILE A 50 -1.70 -4.38 14.49
N ARG A 51 -2.04 -4.75 15.73
CA ARG A 51 -1.30 -5.73 16.51
C ARG A 51 -2.03 -7.07 16.58
N GLY A 52 -1.26 -8.13 16.79
CA GLY A 52 -1.78 -9.47 16.99
C GLY A 52 -2.48 -10.05 15.77
N VAL A 53 -2.00 -9.70 14.56
CA VAL A 53 -2.54 -10.29 13.33
C VAL A 53 -2.09 -11.75 13.20
N ASN A 54 -2.97 -12.59 12.67
CA ASN A 54 -2.62 -13.93 12.23
C ASN A 54 -2.27 -13.90 10.74
N ALA A 55 -0.98 -13.71 10.42
CA ALA A 55 -0.52 -13.61 9.05
C ALA A 55 -0.68 -14.93 8.26
N SER A 56 -0.75 -16.08 8.96
CA SER A 56 -0.98 -17.41 8.35
C SER A 56 -2.46 -17.74 8.15
N ALA A 57 -3.37 -16.84 8.50
CA ALA A 57 -4.81 -17.04 8.28
C ALA A 57 -5.11 -17.28 6.80
N SER A 58 -6.03 -18.20 6.53
CA SER A 58 -6.49 -18.44 5.16
C SER A 58 -7.38 -17.31 4.68
N THR A 59 -7.14 -16.83 3.47
CA THR A 59 -8.06 -15.93 2.79
C THR A 59 -9.41 -16.61 2.61
N PRO A 60 -10.54 -15.95 2.96
CA PRO A 60 -11.88 -16.52 2.74
C PRO A 60 -12.14 -16.88 1.27
N ASP A 61 -12.82 -17.99 1.01
CA ASP A 61 -13.02 -18.49 -0.35
C ASP A 61 -13.79 -17.51 -1.25
N TRP A 62 -14.75 -16.78 -0.71
CA TRP A 62 -15.47 -15.75 -1.46
C TRP A 62 -14.52 -14.63 -1.96
N MET A 63 -13.51 -14.26 -1.15
CA MET A 63 -12.52 -13.25 -1.51
C MET A 63 -11.55 -13.79 -2.57
N LYS A 64 -11.05 -15.03 -2.39
CA LYS A 64 -10.22 -15.70 -3.40
C LYS A 64 -10.92 -15.77 -4.75
N GLN A 65 -12.20 -16.13 -4.78
CA GLN A 65 -12.97 -16.20 -6.02
C GLN A 65 -13.13 -14.83 -6.69
N ARG A 66 -13.37 -13.77 -5.92
CA ARG A 66 -13.46 -12.41 -6.47
C ARG A 66 -12.14 -11.91 -7.01
N LEU A 67 -11.04 -12.14 -6.29
CA LEU A 67 -9.69 -11.81 -6.75
C LEU A 67 -9.35 -12.55 -8.04
N ALA A 68 -9.59 -13.87 -8.08
CA ALA A 68 -9.34 -14.68 -9.29
C ALA A 68 -10.14 -14.20 -10.50
N ARG A 69 -11.42 -13.85 -10.33
CA ARG A 69 -12.25 -13.27 -11.41
C ARG A 69 -11.76 -11.92 -11.89
N ALA A 70 -11.07 -11.16 -11.04
CA ALA A 70 -10.42 -9.90 -11.39
C ALA A 70 -8.99 -10.08 -11.93
N GLY A 71 -8.53 -11.33 -12.15
CA GLY A 71 -7.21 -11.63 -12.68
C GLY A 71 -6.09 -11.59 -11.64
N GLN A 72 -6.44 -11.52 -10.34
CA GLN A 72 -5.46 -11.51 -9.25
C GLN A 72 -5.30 -12.92 -8.68
N ARG A 73 -4.06 -13.37 -8.51
CA ARG A 73 -3.76 -14.62 -7.81
C ARG A 73 -3.76 -14.38 -6.31
N PRO A 74 -4.55 -15.11 -5.51
CA PRO A 74 -4.45 -15.06 -4.06
C PRO A 74 -3.05 -15.47 -3.57
N ILE A 75 -2.53 -14.76 -2.58
CA ILE A 75 -1.16 -14.94 -2.04
C ILE A 75 -1.23 -15.27 -0.54
N SER A 76 -1.73 -14.35 0.26
CA SER A 76 -1.91 -14.48 1.70
C SER A 76 -3.03 -13.55 2.15
N ALA A 77 -3.66 -13.81 3.30
CA ALA A 77 -4.81 -13.03 3.74
C ALA A 77 -4.52 -11.53 3.82
N LEU A 78 -3.33 -11.12 4.30
CA LEU A 78 -2.95 -9.72 4.40
C LEU A 78 -2.85 -9.05 3.03
N VAL A 79 -2.16 -9.70 2.09
CA VAL A 79 -2.00 -9.20 0.71
C VAL A 79 -3.34 -9.21 -0.02
N ASP A 80 -4.13 -10.26 0.15
CA ASP A 80 -5.41 -10.44 -0.52
C ASP A 80 -6.44 -9.41 -0.06
N ILE A 81 -6.45 -9.05 1.24
CA ILE A 81 -7.29 -7.95 1.76
C ILE A 81 -6.90 -6.62 1.09
N SER A 82 -5.61 -6.32 0.99
CA SER A 82 -5.13 -5.10 0.32
C SER A 82 -5.56 -5.05 -1.15
N ASN A 83 -5.34 -6.14 -1.88
CA ASN A 83 -5.75 -6.27 -3.28
C ASN A 83 -7.29 -6.20 -3.44
N TYR A 84 -8.03 -6.79 -2.51
CA TYR A 84 -9.49 -6.72 -2.54
C TYR A 84 -10.00 -5.28 -2.35
N VAL A 85 -9.46 -4.54 -1.38
CA VAL A 85 -9.80 -3.14 -1.13
C VAL A 85 -9.46 -2.27 -2.35
N LEU A 86 -8.30 -2.50 -2.98
CA LEU A 86 -7.92 -1.84 -4.22
C LEU A 86 -8.95 -2.07 -5.33
N LEU A 87 -9.35 -3.32 -5.57
CA LEU A 87 -10.29 -3.66 -6.65
C LEU A 87 -11.72 -3.21 -6.35
N GLU A 88 -12.18 -3.36 -5.13
CA GLU A 88 -13.54 -2.97 -4.72
C GLU A 88 -13.72 -1.45 -4.71
N LEU A 89 -12.81 -0.73 -4.08
CA LEU A 89 -12.95 0.69 -3.76
C LEU A 89 -12.04 1.60 -4.58
N GLY A 90 -11.06 1.06 -5.31
CA GLY A 90 -10.05 1.85 -6.00
C GLY A 90 -9.03 2.48 -5.03
N ARG A 91 -8.86 1.92 -3.82
CA ARG A 91 -7.94 2.44 -2.81
C ARG A 91 -6.75 1.49 -2.64
N PRO A 92 -5.59 1.80 -3.24
CA PRO A 92 -4.35 1.08 -2.96
C PRO A 92 -3.97 1.24 -1.49
N THR A 93 -3.55 0.16 -0.88
CA THR A 93 -2.96 0.14 0.47
C THR A 93 -1.67 -0.66 0.42
N HIS A 94 -0.76 -0.35 1.35
CA HIS A 94 0.44 -1.16 1.55
C HIS A 94 0.51 -1.64 3.00
N ILE A 95 1.10 -2.81 3.20
CA ILE A 95 1.20 -3.44 4.53
C ILE A 95 2.66 -3.75 4.79
N PHE A 96 3.22 -3.13 5.82
CA PHE A 96 4.56 -3.40 6.31
C PHE A 96 4.51 -4.33 7.51
N ASP A 97 5.48 -5.21 7.65
CA ASP A 97 5.80 -5.85 8.92
C ASP A 97 6.37 -4.79 9.87
N LEU A 98 5.64 -4.50 10.94
CA LEU A 98 6.02 -3.44 11.88
C LEU A 98 7.37 -3.71 12.56
N ALA A 99 7.70 -4.98 12.80
CA ALA A 99 8.97 -5.36 13.44
C ALA A 99 10.20 -5.13 12.56
N ARG A 100 9.99 -4.98 11.24
CA ARG A 100 11.04 -4.75 10.25
C ARG A 100 11.27 -3.27 9.94
N LEU A 101 10.42 -2.38 10.45
CA LEU A 101 10.59 -0.94 10.31
C LEU A 101 11.47 -0.38 11.43
N LYS A 102 12.33 0.58 11.10
CA LYS A 102 13.23 1.24 12.03
C LYS A 102 12.81 2.70 12.24
N GLY A 103 12.53 3.06 13.50
CA GLY A 103 12.08 4.41 13.83
C GLY A 103 10.72 4.76 13.22
N GLY A 104 10.65 5.84 12.44
CA GLY A 104 9.46 6.30 11.75
C GLY A 104 9.53 6.16 10.24
N LEU A 105 8.48 6.57 9.54
CA LEU A 105 8.48 6.63 8.07
C LEU A 105 8.70 8.06 7.58
N HIS A 106 9.51 8.18 6.51
CA HIS A 106 9.83 9.43 5.85
C HIS A 106 9.46 9.32 4.38
N VAL A 107 8.64 10.25 3.89
CA VAL A 107 8.25 10.31 2.49
C VAL A 107 9.03 11.42 1.82
N ARG A 108 9.91 11.07 0.91
CA ARG A 108 10.82 12.00 0.24
C ARG A 108 11.16 11.58 -1.19
N TRP A 109 11.85 12.46 -1.90
CA TRP A 109 12.52 12.04 -3.12
C TRP A 109 13.69 11.11 -2.80
N GLY A 110 13.85 10.10 -3.63
CA GLY A 110 14.97 9.18 -3.54
C GLY A 110 16.29 9.88 -3.88
N ARG A 111 17.38 9.39 -3.30
CA ARG A 111 18.73 9.85 -3.56
C ARG A 111 19.39 8.93 -4.56
N ALA A 112 20.14 9.51 -5.51
CA ALA A 112 20.86 8.72 -6.50
C ALA A 112 21.77 7.69 -5.84
N GLY A 113 21.73 6.46 -6.34
CA GLY A 113 22.52 5.34 -5.83
C GLY A 113 21.90 4.57 -4.66
N GLU A 114 20.80 5.02 -4.08
CA GLU A 114 20.06 4.19 -3.10
C GLU A 114 19.56 2.91 -3.76
N LYS A 115 19.63 1.78 -3.06
CA LYS A 115 19.18 0.49 -3.58
C LYS A 115 17.99 -0.02 -2.81
N LEU A 116 17.08 -0.64 -3.53
CA LEU A 116 15.88 -1.25 -2.94
C LEU A 116 15.59 -2.59 -3.64
N ALA A 117 15.57 -3.67 -2.87
CA ALA A 117 15.05 -4.95 -3.31
C ALA A 117 13.52 -4.92 -3.23
N LEU A 118 12.82 -5.12 -4.34
CA LEU A 118 11.37 -5.02 -4.48
C LEU A 118 10.68 -6.37 -4.29
N LEU A 119 9.37 -6.33 -4.03
CA LEU A 119 8.52 -7.52 -3.85
C LEU A 119 8.43 -8.43 -5.09
N ASN A 120 8.85 -7.97 -6.26
CA ASN A 120 8.93 -8.75 -7.51
C ASN A 120 10.32 -9.36 -7.76
N ASP A 121 11.15 -9.47 -6.73
CA ASP A 121 12.52 -10.02 -6.76
C ASP A 121 13.53 -9.19 -7.58
N GLN A 122 13.15 -7.99 -8.01
CA GLN A 122 14.07 -7.06 -8.66
C GLN A 122 14.76 -6.18 -7.63
N THR A 123 16.03 -5.88 -7.85
CA THR A 123 16.74 -4.83 -7.13
C THR A 123 16.89 -3.62 -8.03
N VAL A 124 16.35 -2.50 -7.60
CA VAL A 124 16.46 -1.23 -8.32
C VAL A 124 17.47 -0.34 -7.65
N THR A 125 18.18 0.46 -8.47
CA THR A 125 18.94 1.59 -7.99
C THR A 125 18.11 2.84 -8.24
N VAL A 126 17.89 3.63 -7.21
CA VAL A 126 17.12 4.87 -7.31
C VAL A 126 17.94 5.89 -8.06
N GLU A 127 17.46 6.28 -9.22
CA GLU A 127 18.05 7.28 -10.11
C GLU A 127 16.95 8.19 -10.64
N PRO A 128 17.23 9.45 -10.97
CA PRO A 128 16.30 10.26 -11.73
C PRO A 128 15.96 9.59 -13.06
N ASP A 129 14.74 9.81 -13.54
CA ASP A 129 14.35 9.31 -14.86
C ASP A 129 15.12 10.00 -16.01
N ALA A 130 14.86 9.59 -17.26
CA ALA A 130 15.52 10.14 -18.44
C ALA A 130 15.32 11.66 -18.64
N GLN A 131 14.32 12.23 -17.98
CA GLN A 131 14.03 13.68 -17.94
C GLN A 131 14.66 14.39 -16.74
N GLY A 132 15.40 13.67 -15.90
CA GLY A 132 16.01 14.18 -14.67
C GLY A 132 15.01 14.36 -13.51
N LEU A 133 13.82 13.75 -13.60
CA LEU A 133 12.81 13.85 -12.57
C LEU A 133 13.04 12.80 -11.47
N PRO A 134 12.97 13.17 -10.19
CA PRO A 134 13.27 12.24 -9.11
C PRO A 134 12.18 11.18 -8.93
N VAL A 135 12.57 10.03 -8.39
CA VAL A 135 11.66 8.94 -7.98
C VAL A 135 11.33 9.10 -6.50
N GLY A 136 10.04 8.99 -6.14
CA GLY A 136 9.61 9.05 -4.76
C GLY A 136 9.88 7.75 -4.01
N VAL A 137 10.24 7.87 -2.74
CA VAL A 137 10.46 6.73 -1.84
C VAL A 137 9.78 6.94 -0.50
N VAL A 138 9.35 5.85 0.11
CA VAL A 138 9.06 5.77 1.54
C VAL A 138 10.28 5.15 2.19
N CYS A 139 10.83 5.81 3.19
CA CYS A 139 12.01 5.38 3.92
C CYS A 139 11.68 5.16 5.39
N ASP A 140 12.44 4.31 6.04
CA ASP A 140 12.62 4.33 7.49
C ASP A 140 14.00 4.94 7.84
N ASP A 141 14.46 4.78 9.09
CA ASP A 141 15.75 5.34 9.53
C ASP A 141 16.96 4.66 8.84
N ASP A 142 16.80 3.44 8.32
CA ASP A 142 17.87 2.70 7.63
C ASP A 142 17.89 2.97 6.11
N GLY A 143 16.81 3.48 5.52
CA GLY A 143 16.75 3.79 4.09
C GLY A 143 15.42 3.48 3.42
N PRO A 144 15.39 3.37 2.07
CA PRO A 144 14.17 3.11 1.32
C PRO A 144 13.56 1.74 1.66
N VAL A 145 12.27 1.75 2.01
CA VAL A 145 11.45 0.53 2.26
C VAL A 145 10.37 0.34 1.19
N SER A 146 10.11 1.35 0.37
CA SER A 146 9.13 1.27 -0.74
C SER A 146 9.43 2.32 -1.82
N LEU A 147 9.18 1.99 -3.08
CA LEU A 147 8.96 2.98 -4.14
C LEU A 147 7.57 3.58 -3.95
N ALA A 148 7.53 4.88 -3.70
CA ALA A 148 6.31 5.59 -3.32
C ALA A 148 5.20 5.43 -4.37
N GLY A 149 4.06 4.86 -3.96
CA GLY A 149 2.90 4.63 -4.83
C GLY A 149 3.09 3.59 -5.94
N ILE A 150 4.22 2.87 -5.97
CA ILE A 150 4.56 1.91 -7.01
C ILE A 150 4.68 0.50 -6.43
N MET A 151 5.66 0.25 -5.55
CA MET A 151 5.92 -1.10 -5.07
C MET A 151 6.69 -1.10 -3.75
N GLY A 152 6.29 -1.98 -2.84
CA GLY A 152 6.99 -2.21 -1.58
C GLY A 152 8.33 -2.93 -1.74
N GLY A 153 9.19 -2.76 -0.73
CA GLY A 153 10.45 -3.45 -0.62
C GLY A 153 10.35 -4.78 0.11
N GLN A 154 11.23 -5.72 -0.22
CA GLN A 154 11.32 -7.03 0.45
C GLN A 154 11.70 -6.92 1.93
N GLY A 155 12.55 -5.95 2.28
CA GLY A 155 13.06 -5.79 3.64
C GLY A 155 11.97 -5.56 4.69
N SER A 156 10.88 -4.91 4.31
CA SER A 156 9.74 -4.58 5.17
C SER A 156 8.49 -5.41 4.88
N ALA A 157 8.59 -6.44 4.01
CA ALA A 157 7.48 -7.28 3.62
C ALA A 157 6.94 -8.12 4.79
N VAL A 158 5.63 -8.37 4.77
CA VAL A 158 4.99 -9.30 5.71
C VAL A 158 5.43 -10.75 5.44
N ASP A 159 5.67 -11.47 6.51
CA ASP A 159 6.03 -12.89 6.52
C ASP A 159 4.86 -13.67 7.11
N VAL A 160 4.33 -14.64 6.35
CA VAL A 160 3.13 -15.40 6.73
C VAL A 160 3.32 -16.23 8.00
N GLU A 161 4.56 -16.56 8.37
CA GLU A 161 4.86 -17.38 9.55
C GLU A 161 5.23 -16.54 10.78
N LYS A 162 5.75 -15.33 10.58
CA LYS A 162 6.42 -14.56 11.63
C LYS A 162 5.75 -13.23 11.96
N THR A 163 5.09 -12.60 10.99
CA THR A 163 4.49 -11.28 11.20
C THR A 163 3.30 -11.38 12.16
N THR A 164 3.36 -10.63 13.25
CA THR A 164 2.29 -10.52 14.24
C THR A 164 1.72 -9.11 14.35
N ASP A 165 2.51 -8.12 13.97
CA ASP A 165 2.11 -6.71 14.00
C ASP A 165 2.40 -6.08 12.65
N VAL A 166 1.46 -5.29 12.16
CA VAL A 166 1.59 -4.64 10.86
C VAL A 166 1.34 -3.14 10.95
N TYR A 167 1.95 -2.42 10.01
CA TYR A 167 1.60 -1.05 9.72
C TYR A 167 0.87 -1.00 8.38
N LEU A 168 -0.39 -0.59 8.42
CA LEU A 168 -1.22 -0.42 7.23
C LEU A 168 -1.11 1.03 6.75
N GLU A 169 -0.68 1.20 5.51
CA GLU A 169 -0.56 2.50 4.82
C GLU A 169 -1.73 2.71 3.85
N ALA A 170 -2.22 3.94 3.81
CA ALA A 170 -3.07 4.46 2.75
C ALA A 170 -2.64 5.90 2.44
N ALA A 171 -1.99 6.10 1.29
CA ALA A 171 -1.44 7.39 0.92
C ALA A 171 -2.09 7.97 -0.34
N PHE A 172 -2.03 9.29 -0.48
CA PHE A 172 -2.38 10.01 -1.68
C PHE A 172 -1.11 10.59 -2.31
N TRP A 173 -0.82 10.13 -3.50
CA TRP A 173 0.30 10.56 -4.31
C TRP A 173 -0.18 11.49 -5.43
N TRP A 174 0.58 12.54 -5.69
CA TRP A 174 0.26 13.38 -6.83
C TRP A 174 0.52 12.62 -8.12
N PRO A 175 -0.45 12.56 -9.07
CA PRO A 175 -0.26 11.81 -10.32
C PRO A 175 1.00 12.21 -11.09
N SER A 176 1.31 13.51 -11.13
CA SER A 176 2.51 14.05 -11.77
C SER A 176 3.84 13.56 -11.15
N ALA A 177 3.79 13.12 -9.88
CA ALA A 177 4.97 12.60 -9.19
C ALA A 177 5.16 11.09 -9.39
N ILE A 178 4.12 10.36 -9.84
CA ILE A 178 4.13 8.90 -9.95
C ILE A 178 4.05 8.43 -11.40
N MET A 179 3.25 9.08 -12.25
CA MET A 179 3.05 8.66 -13.63
C MET A 179 4.35 8.70 -14.43
N GLY A 180 4.60 7.61 -15.19
CA GLY A 180 5.78 7.50 -16.03
C GLY A 180 7.09 7.25 -15.27
N ARG A 181 7.03 7.02 -13.95
CA ARG A 181 8.19 6.62 -13.17
C ARG A 181 8.44 5.11 -13.31
N PRO A 182 9.70 4.68 -13.29
CA PRO A 182 10.05 3.25 -13.41
C PRO A 182 9.51 2.41 -12.26
#